data_2179bdd694f638183a371e9d05a804cc
#
_entry.id   2179bdd694f638183a371e9d05a804cc
#
_cell.length_a   1.000
_cell.length_b   1.000
_cell.length_c   1.000
_cell.angle_alpha   90.00
_cell.angle_beta   90.00
_cell.angle_gamma   90.00
#
_symmetry.space_group_name_H-M   'P 1'
#
loop_
_entity.id
_entity.type
_entity.pdbx_description
1 polymer ?
#
loop_
_entity_poly.entity_id
_entity_poly.type
_entity_poly.pdbx_seq_one_letter_code
_entity_poly.pdbx_strand_id
1 'polypeptide(L)'
;MPGTAATAIPEEVEVVASARSDDLLTLSAIAVFAFIITDVLCESGRAAVALLTISPAGRLSSIGWSSAYDNVWVDASGAAIGLIAALVFCILFRSFKTSGWSTRLFLLLCCAFAALSGAGYFVVAGFTDFGDWYTRLQGLHRWTALSVSLVIGGAMVYGLALFALSRGFGQLFTERQRVRRILLISWRAAILVYLCSAVLNPGGRGEIALSSLPIVTISDFGLFFVSLFLPRRASAAGEVAKLDRSFAWIGTSAVCALLFIFVLGRGLMLSR
;
A
#
# COMPACT_ATOMS: atom_id res chain seq x y z
N MET A 1 -74.93 -23.46 -6.55
CA MET A 1 -74.02 -22.35 -6.82
C MET A 1 -72.80 -22.59 -5.98
N PRO A 2 -71.63 -22.91 -6.54
CA PRO A 2 -70.40 -23.07 -5.77
C PRO A 2 -69.70 -21.71 -5.70
N GLY A 3 -69.35 -21.30 -4.48
CA GLY A 3 -68.63 -20.10 -4.20
C GLY A 3 -67.16 -20.24 -4.58
N THR A 4 -66.63 -19.31 -5.37
CA THR A 4 -65.21 -19.12 -5.72
C THR A 4 -64.49 -18.67 -4.51
N ALA A 5 -63.68 -19.58 -3.95
CA ALA A 5 -62.61 -19.22 -2.98
C ALA A 5 -61.52 -18.43 -3.72
N ALA A 6 -61.44 -17.15 -3.44
CA ALA A 6 -60.29 -16.33 -3.86
C ALA A 6 -59.06 -16.78 -3.07
N THR A 7 -58.14 -17.45 -3.74
CA THR A 7 -56.77 -17.72 -3.25
C THR A 7 -56.05 -16.39 -3.11
N ALA A 8 -55.90 -15.91 -1.86
CA ALA A 8 -55.00 -14.82 -1.54
C ALA A 8 -53.56 -15.28 -1.86
N ILE A 9 -52.98 -14.69 -2.88
CA ILE A 9 -51.55 -14.79 -3.16
C ILE A 9 -50.84 -14.13 -1.97
N PRO A 10 -49.94 -14.83 -1.27
CA PRO A 10 -49.13 -14.17 -0.27
C PRO A 10 -48.28 -13.13 -0.99
N GLU A 11 -48.46 -11.88 -0.61
CA GLU A 11 -47.60 -10.76 -0.97
C GLU A 11 -46.21 -11.11 -0.43
N GLU A 12 -45.37 -11.69 -1.31
CA GLU A 12 -43.94 -11.80 -1.06
C GLU A 12 -43.45 -10.36 -0.86
N VAL A 13 -43.39 -9.97 0.40
CA VAL A 13 -42.63 -8.80 0.82
C VAL A 13 -41.20 -9.08 0.40
N GLU A 14 -40.90 -8.65 -0.81
CA GLU A 14 -39.55 -8.53 -1.33
C GLU A 14 -38.81 -7.55 -0.38
N VAL A 15 -38.29 -8.10 0.72
CA VAL A 15 -37.33 -7.42 1.54
C VAL A 15 -36.10 -7.27 0.66
N VAL A 16 -36.17 -6.25 -0.21
CA VAL A 16 -35.00 -5.71 -0.87
C VAL A 16 -34.08 -5.27 0.27
N ALA A 17 -33.26 -6.22 0.73
CA ALA A 17 -32.16 -5.95 1.63
C ALA A 17 -31.28 -4.95 0.88
N SER A 18 -31.57 -3.67 1.11
CA SER A 18 -30.77 -2.56 0.60
C SER A 18 -29.33 -2.93 0.88
N ALA A 19 -28.61 -3.32 -0.15
CA ALA A 19 -27.22 -3.72 -0.08
C ALA A 19 -26.42 -2.48 0.35
N ARG A 20 -26.43 -2.19 1.67
CA ARG A 20 -25.65 -1.09 2.22
C ARG A 20 -24.20 -1.34 1.82
N SER A 21 -23.67 -0.48 0.95
CA SER A 21 -22.29 -0.47 0.55
C SER A 21 -21.38 -0.09 1.73
N ASP A 22 -20.12 -0.56 1.70
CA ASP A 22 -19.11 -0.11 2.64
C ASP A 22 -19.00 1.43 2.63
N ASP A 23 -18.77 2.05 3.79
CA ASP A 23 -18.57 3.49 3.88
C ASP A 23 -17.25 3.89 3.21
N LEU A 24 -17.37 4.58 2.07
CA LEU A 24 -16.23 4.94 1.23
C LEU A 24 -15.25 5.88 1.93
N LEU A 25 -15.77 6.76 2.79
CA LEU A 25 -14.93 7.72 3.49
C LEU A 25 -14.05 7.02 4.53
N THR A 26 -14.64 6.12 5.33
CA THR A 26 -13.88 5.31 6.30
C THR A 26 -12.88 4.39 5.59
N LEU A 27 -13.27 3.80 4.48
CA LEU A 27 -12.36 2.95 3.68
C LEU A 27 -11.16 3.75 3.16
N SER A 28 -11.40 4.92 2.58
CA SER A 28 -10.35 5.80 2.09
C SER A 28 -9.45 6.27 3.23
N ALA A 29 -10.02 6.59 4.39
CA ALA A 29 -9.26 6.98 5.56
C ALA A 29 -8.34 5.86 6.06
N ILE A 30 -8.83 4.63 6.16
CA ILE A 30 -8.00 3.47 6.53
C ILE A 30 -6.87 3.27 5.52
N ALA A 31 -7.16 3.41 4.22
CA ALA A 31 -6.16 3.23 3.18
C ALA A 31 -5.07 4.33 3.20
N VAL A 32 -5.47 5.60 3.35
CA VAL A 32 -4.54 6.73 3.49
C VAL A 32 -3.65 6.54 4.70
N PHE A 33 -4.22 6.17 5.84
CA PHE A 33 -3.45 5.95 7.06
C PHE A 33 -2.48 4.77 6.93
N ALA A 34 -2.92 3.66 6.32
CA ALA A 34 -2.05 2.51 6.05
C ALA A 34 -0.89 2.86 5.13
N PHE A 35 -1.15 3.61 4.05
CA PHE A 35 -0.11 4.08 3.14
C PHE A 35 0.90 4.98 3.86
N ILE A 36 0.44 6.00 4.60
CA ILE A 36 1.32 6.92 5.32
C ILE A 36 2.22 6.18 6.31
N ILE A 37 1.68 5.27 7.10
CA ILE A 37 2.48 4.50 8.06
C ILE A 37 3.56 3.70 7.37
N THR A 38 3.25 3.04 6.27
CA THR A 38 4.23 2.22 5.53
C THR A 38 5.29 3.07 4.85
N ASP A 39 4.90 4.17 4.24
CA ASP A 39 5.81 5.10 3.58
C ASP A 39 6.78 5.75 4.60
N VAL A 40 6.24 6.26 5.71
CA VAL A 40 7.03 6.85 6.80
C VAL A 40 8.02 5.83 7.37
N LEU A 41 7.63 4.57 7.55
CA LEU A 41 8.53 3.52 8.01
C LEU A 41 9.68 3.27 7.03
N CYS A 42 9.36 3.16 5.74
CA CYS A 42 10.37 2.93 4.70
C CYS A 42 11.36 4.09 4.61
N GLU A 43 10.87 5.32 4.56
CA GLU A 43 11.71 6.50 4.39
C GLU A 43 12.50 6.85 5.65
N SER A 44 11.88 6.71 6.84
CA SER A 44 12.59 6.89 8.12
C SER A 44 13.68 5.84 8.30
N GLY A 45 13.42 4.62 7.87
CA GLY A 45 14.42 3.55 7.89
C GLY A 45 15.59 3.84 6.95
N ARG A 46 15.32 4.33 5.74
CA ARG A 46 16.33 4.78 4.79
C ARG A 46 17.18 5.90 5.40
N ALA A 47 16.52 6.92 5.98
CA ALA A 47 17.20 8.01 6.66
C ALA A 47 18.09 7.53 7.83
N ALA A 48 17.59 6.59 8.64
CA ALA A 48 18.34 6.02 9.75
C ALA A 48 19.62 5.30 9.27
N VAL A 49 19.51 4.46 8.23
CA VAL A 49 20.68 3.80 7.64
C VAL A 49 21.67 4.81 7.07
N ALA A 50 21.20 5.84 6.39
CA ALA A 50 22.05 6.91 5.85
C ALA A 50 22.82 7.63 6.96
N LEU A 51 22.12 8.08 7.99
CA LEU A 51 22.73 8.80 9.12
C LEU A 51 23.72 7.92 9.91
N LEU A 52 23.42 6.64 10.08
CA LEU A 52 24.29 5.72 10.82
C LEU A 52 25.55 5.33 10.04
N THR A 53 25.51 5.33 8.71
CA THR A 53 26.60 4.78 7.89
C THR A 53 27.48 5.84 7.24
N ILE A 54 26.90 6.84 6.57
CA ILE A 54 27.66 7.63 5.59
C ILE A 54 27.37 9.12 5.68
N SER A 55 26.14 9.52 5.91
CA SER A 55 25.73 10.91 5.79
C SER A 55 25.64 11.61 7.13
N PRO A 56 26.35 12.71 7.34
CA PRO A 56 26.22 13.50 8.58
C PRO A 56 24.89 14.25 8.66
N ALA A 57 24.26 14.54 7.51
CA ALA A 57 22.99 15.24 7.41
C ALA A 57 22.28 14.93 6.09
N GLY A 58 20.96 15.09 6.07
CA GLY A 58 20.16 14.95 4.87
C GLY A 58 18.72 15.39 5.09
N ARG A 59 17.93 15.37 4.02
CA ARG A 59 16.52 15.72 4.05
C ARG A 59 15.68 14.46 3.91
N LEU A 60 14.82 14.23 4.89
CA LEU A 60 13.76 13.22 4.85
C LEU A 60 12.49 13.86 4.29
N SER A 61 11.94 13.29 3.24
CA SER A 61 10.69 13.76 2.63
C SER A 61 9.78 12.56 2.28
N SER A 62 8.55 12.85 1.91
CA SER A 62 7.59 11.84 1.43
C SER A 62 7.96 11.19 0.08
N ILE A 63 8.95 11.73 -0.63
CA ILE A 63 9.43 11.19 -1.91
C ILE A 63 10.79 10.51 -1.77
N GLY A 64 11.38 10.53 -0.58
CA GLY A 64 12.63 9.86 -0.31
C GLY A 64 13.57 10.63 0.60
N TRP A 65 14.70 10.00 0.87
CA TRP A 65 15.85 10.59 1.51
C TRP A 65 16.77 11.23 0.48
N SER A 66 17.24 12.44 0.72
CA SER A 66 18.25 13.11 -0.09
C SER A 66 19.40 13.64 0.77
N SER A 67 20.63 13.34 0.39
CA SER A 67 21.83 13.80 1.06
C SER A 67 22.94 14.08 0.04
N ALA A 68 23.99 14.83 0.46
CA ALA A 68 25.17 15.04 -0.35
C ALA A 68 25.99 13.74 -0.56
N TYR A 69 25.78 12.77 0.31
CA TYR A 69 26.48 11.46 0.30
C TYR A 69 25.43 10.37 0.12
N ASP A 70 25.36 9.88 -1.07
CA ASP A 70 24.43 8.83 -1.44
C ASP A 70 25.14 7.49 -1.57
N ASN A 71 24.49 6.38 -1.20
CA ASN A 71 25.03 5.03 -1.31
C ASN A 71 23.94 4.02 -1.67
N VAL A 72 24.29 3.05 -2.52
CA VAL A 72 23.44 1.91 -2.92
C VAL A 72 22.79 1.21 -1.73
N TRP A 73 23.49 1.08 -0.60
CA TRP A 73 22.95 0.46 0.60
C TRP A 73 21.84 1.27 1.26
N VAL A 74 21.91 2.60 1.20
CA VAL A 74 20.85 3.48 1.68
C VAL A 74 19.59 3.30 0.84
N ASP A 75 19.74 3.24 -0.48
CA ASP A 75 18.60 3.07 -1.38
C ASP A 75 17.95 1.70 -1.21
N ALA A 76 18.77 0.63 -1.14
CA ALA A 76 18.30 -0.73 -0.89
C ALA A 76 17.62 -0.89 0.47
N SER A 77 18.05 -0.10 1.48
CA SER A 77 17.50 -0.21 2.83
C SER A 77 16.02 0.15 2.91
N GLY A 78 15.55 1.11 2.13
CA GLY A 78 14.12 1.46 2.07
C GLY A 78 13.26 0.26 1.64
N ALA A 79 13.67 -0.41 0.56
CA ALA A 79 12.98 -1.62 0.08
C ALA A 79 13.06 -2.78 1.09
N ALA A 80 14.23 -3.01 1.69
CA ALA A 80 14.42 -4.05 2.70
C ALA A 80 13.55 -3.80 3.95
N ILE A 81 13.51 -2.57 4.43
CA ILE A 81 12.66 -2.16 5.56
C ILE A 81 11.19 -2.30 5.20
N GLY A 82 10.79 -1.97 3.97
CA GLY A 82 9.45 -2.22 3.47
C GLY A 82 9.06 -3.70 3.57
N LEU A 83 9.92 -4.61 3.12
CA LEU A 83 9.68 -6.05 3.21
C LEU A 83 9.62 -6.55 4.66
N ILE A 84 10.47 -6.04 5.55
CA ILE A 84 10.44 -6.35 6.97
C ILE A 84 9.13 -5.84 7.59
N ALA A 85 8.73 -4.62 7.30
CA ALA A 85 7.47 -4.05 7.76
C ALA A 85 6.27 -4.88 7.26
N ALA A 86 6.28 -5.31 6.00
CA ALA A 86 5.25 -6.19 5.45
C ALA A 86 5.13 -7.50 6.24
N LEU A 87 6.27 -8.12 6.59
CA LEU A 87 6.29 -9.34 7.40
C LEU A 87 5.71 -9.09 8.80
N VAL A 88 6.10 -7.99 9.45
CA VAL A 88 5.57 -7.59 10.76
C VAL A 88 4.06 -7.38 10.70
N PHE A 89 3.56 -6.61 9.71
CA PHE A 89 2.12 -6.39 9.55
C PHE A 89 1.36 -7.68 9.21
N CYS A 90 1.96 -8.59 8.46
CA CYS A 90 1.38 -9.92 8.19
C CYS A 90 1.26 -10.76 9.47
N ILE A 91 2.27 -10.74 10.34
CA ILE A 91 2.24 -11.42 11.65
C ILE A 91 1.16 -10.78 12.53
N LEU A 92 1.11 -9.46 12.62
CA LEU A 92 0.07 -8.74 13.38
C LEU A 92 -1.32 -9.06 12.86
N PHE A 93 -1.54 -9.05 11.54
CA PHE A 93 -2.83 -9.42 10.93
C PHE A 93 -3.27 -10.83 11.35
N ARG A 94 -2.34 -11.79 11.40
CA ARG A 94 -2.62 -13.17 11.83
C ARG A 94 -2.86 -13.29 13.33
N SER A 95 -2.20 -12.48 14.15
CA SER A 95 -2.30 -12.47 15.60
C SER A 95 -3.60 -11.81 16.09
N PHE A 96 -4.00 -10.73 15.44
CA PHE A 96 -5.18 -9.95 15.82
C PHE A 96 -6.48 -10.48 15.19
N LYS A 97 -6.76 -11.78 15.31
CA LYS A 97 -7.96 -12.42 14.73
C LYS A 97 -9.27 -11.94 15.36
N THR A 98 -9.24 -11.59 16.64
CA THR A 98 -10.40 -11.13 17.44
C THR A 98 -10.64 -9.62 17.35
N SER A 99 -9.72 -8.89 16.71
CA SER A 99 -9.86 -7.43 16.55
C SER A 99 -10.98 -7.09 15.56
N GLY A 100 -11.50 -5.88 15.72
CA GLY A 100 -12.51 -5.36 14.81
C GLY A 100 -12.07 -5.39 13.35
N TRP A 101 -13.05 -5.52 12.46
CA TRP A 101 -12.84 -5.69 11.03
C TRP A 101 -11.98 -4.56 10.40
N SER A 102 -12.21 -3.30 10.81
CA SER A 102 -11.45 -2.14 10.33
C SER A 102 -9.96 -2.23 10.65
N THR A 103 -9.62 -2.69 11.86
CA THR A 103 -8.22 -2.89 12.28
C THR A 103 -7.54 -3.99 11.46
N ARG A 104 -8.26 -5.10 11.20
CA ARG A 104 -7.73 -6.18 10.36
C ARG A 104 -7.51 -5.73 8.93
N LEU A 105 -8.45 -4.95 8.36
CA LEU A 105 -8.29 -4.36 7.04
C LEU A 105 -7.10 -3.40 7.00
N PHE A 106 -6.94 -2.54 8.00
CA PHE A 106 -5.80 -1.65 8.14
C PHE A 106 -4.47 -2.42 8.13
N LEU A 107 -4.32 -3.45 8.97
CA LEU A 107 -3.10 -4.26 9.03
C LEU A 107 -2.80 -4.97 7.70
N LEU A 108 -3.85 -5.45 7.02
CA LEU A 108 -3.70 -6.11 5.72
C LEU A 108 -3.31 -5.11 4.63
N LEU A 109 -3.83 -3.89 4.66
CA LEU A 109 -3.43 -2.82 3.73
C LEU A 109 -2.00 -2.34 4.01
N CYS A 110 -1.59 -2.19 5.29
CA CYS A 110 -0.19 -1.93 5.63
C CYS A 110 0.74 -3.02 5.09
N CYS A 111 0.37 -4.30 5.28
CA CYS A 111 1.12 -5.43 4.72
C CYS A 111 1.20 -5.32 3.18
N ALA A 112 0.09 -4.95 2.53
CA ALA A 112 0.02 -4.86 1.07
C ALA A 112 0.90 -3.72 0.52
N PHE A 113 0.75 -2.50 1.04
CA PHE A 113 1.58 -1.36 0.62
C PHE A 113 3.06 -1.63 0.87
N ALA A 114 3.44 -2.08 2.06
CA ALA A 114 4.82 -2.36 2.40
C ALA A 114 5.44 -3.47 1.53
N ALA A 115 4.71 -4.57 1.27
CA ALA A 115 5.19 -5.68 0.46
C ALA A 115 5.34 -5.30 -1.01
N LEU A 116 4.34 -4.61 -1.56
CA LEU A 116 4.33 -4.25 -2.98
C LEU A 116 5.32 -3.14 -3.27
N SER A 117 5.42 -2.11 -2.43
CA SER A 117 6.45 -1.06 -2.58
C SER A 117 7.85 -1.62 -2.42
N GLY A 118 8.10 -2.45 -1.40
CA GLY A 118 9.42 -3.04 -1.18
C GLY A 118 9.86 -3.98 -2.30
N ALA A 119 9.00 -4.91 -2.73
CA ALA A 119 9.32 -5.84 -3.83
C ALA A 119 9.30 -5.13 -5.19
N GLY A 120 8.35 -4.23 -5.42
CA GLY A 120 8.21 -3.46 -6.65
C GLY A 120 9.40 -2.56 -6.92
N TYR A 121 10.01 -2.00 -5.88
CA TYR A 121 11.24 -1.21 -6.01
C TYR A 121 12.36 -1.98 -6.72
N PHE A 122 12.59 -3.24 -6.35
CA PHE A 122 13.61 -4.07 -7.00
C PHE A 122 13.27 -4.38 -8.46
N VAL A 123 11.99 -4.60 -8.78
CA VAL A 123 11.55 -4.81 -10.15
C VAL A 123 11.78 -3.55 -10.98
N VAL A 124 11.31 -2.41 -10.49
CA VAL A 124 11.42 -1.13 -11.21
C VAL A 124 12.88 -0.72 -11.36
N ALA A 125 13.68 -0.82 -10.28
CA ALA A 125 15.11 -0.50 -10.32
C ALA A 125 15.91 -1.35 -11.30
N GLY A 126 15.48 -2.58 -11.55
CA GLY A 126 16.13 -3.46 -12.53
C GLY A 126 15.69 -3.24 -13.97
N PHE A 127 14.46 -2.69 -14.21
CA PHE A 127 13.94 -2.41 -15.56
C PHE A 127 14.20 -1.00 -16.06
N THR A 128 14.21 -0.05 -15.14
CA THR A 128 14.37 1.36 -15.49
C THR A 128 15.79 1.77 -15.23
N ASP A 129 16.38 2.43 -16.21
CA ASP A 129 17.63 3.18 -16.02
C ASP A 129 17.39 4.38 -15.06
N PHE A 130 16.23 4.44 -14.44
CA PHE A 130 15.82 5.42 -13.45
C PHE A 130 16.06 4.89 -12.05
N GLY A 131 16.74 5.66 -11.28
CA GLY A 131 17.03 5.41 -9.88
C GLY A 131 18.52 5.53 -9.60
N ASP A 132 18.82 5.73 -8.35
CA ASP A 132 20.16 5.98 -7.85
C ASP A 132 21.15 4.82 -8.15
N TRP A 133 20.63 3.64 -8.45
CA TRP A 133 21.40 2.46 -8.82
C TRP A 133 22.05 2.54 -10.19
N TYR A 134 21.36 3.15 -11.18
CA TYR A 134 21.86 3.23 -12.54
C TYR A 134 23.12 4.08 -12.65
N THR A 135 23.07 5.28 -12.12
CA THR A 135 24.19 6.22 -12.19
C THR A 135 25.46 5.70 -11.51
N ARG A 136 25.30 4.82 -10.50
CA ARG A 136 26.42 4.28 -9.70
C ARG A 136 26.98 2.98 -10.24
N LEU A 137 26.18 2.22 -10.96
CA LEU A 137 26.60 0.93 -11.50
C LEU A 137 27.09 1.01 -12.94
N GLN A 138 26.96 2.17 -13.61
CA GLN A 138 27.46 2.39 -14.97
C GLN A 138 28.94 2.03 -15.18
N GLY A 139 29.77 2.09 -14.12
CA GLY A 139 31.17 1.71 -14.15
C GLY A 139 31.46 0.22 -14.02
N LEU A 140 30.47 -0.62 -13.77
CA LEU A 140 30.64 -2.06 -13.56
C LEU A 140 30.24 -2.86 -14.79
N HIS A 141 31.20 -3.52 -15.43
CA HIS A 141 30.96 -4.46 -16.55
C HIS A 141 29.97 -5.62 -16.23
N ARG A 142 29.52 -5.75 -14.97
CA ARG A 142 28.58 -6.75 -14.47
C ARG A 142 27.14 -6.24 -14.37
N TRP A 143 26.86 -5.04 -14.86
CA TRP A 143 25.55 -4.38 -14.75
C TRP A 143 24.38 -5.28 -15.19
N THR A 144 24.49 -5.87 -16.37
CA THR A 144 23.41 -6.71 -16.94
C THR A 144 23.03 -7.89 -16.05
N ALA A 145 23.99 -8.58 -15.46
CA ALA A 145 23.73 -9.72 -14.59
C ALA A 145 23.05 -9.31 -13.28
N LEU A 146 23.48 -8.19 -12.69
CA LEU A 146 22.88 -7.66 -11.45
C LEU A 146 21.44 -7.17 -11.69
N SER A 147 21.22 -6.40 -12.76
CA SER A 147 19.87 -5.90 -13.12
C SER A 147 18.91 -7.06 -13.38
N VAL A 148 19.34 -8.06 -14.13
CA VAL A 148 18.52 -9.26 -14.38
C VAL A 148 18.22 -10.00 -13.08
N SER A 149 19.19 -10.12 -12.17
CA SER A 149 19.01 -10.76 -10.87
C SER A 149 18.02 -9.98 -9.98
N LEU A 150 18.08 -8.65 -9.99
CA LEU A 150 17.14 -7.78 -9.25
C LEU A 150 15.72 -7.91 -9.81
N VAL A 151 15.56 -7.90 -11.14
CA VAL A 151 14.26 -8.08 -11.78
C VAL A 151 13.67 -9.44 -11.45
N ILE A 152 14.44 -10.51 -11.63
CA ILE A 152 13.96 -11.88 -11.37
C ILE A 152 13.65 -12.05 -9.88
N GLY A 153 14.57 -11.68 -8.99
CA GLY A 153 14.38 -11.78 -7.55
C GLY A 153 13.21 -10.91 -7.06
N GLY A 154 13.14 -9.66 -7.52
CA GLY A 154 12.04 -8.75 -7.24
C GLY A 154 10.69 -9.28 -7.72
N ALA A 155 10.63 -9.79 -8.96
CA ALA A 155 9.41 -10.37 -9.53
C ALA A 155 8.95 -11.62 -8.76
N MET A 156 9.89 -12.47 -8.31
CA MET A 156 9.56 -13.63 -7.47
C MET A 156 8.98 -13.19 -6.13
N VAL A 157 9.62 -12.25 -5.44
CA VAL A 157 9.13 -11.73 -4.15
C VAL A 157 7.79 -11.03 -4.34
N TYR A 158 7.63 -10.26 -5.41
CA TYR A 158 6.38 -9.59 -5.76
C TYR A 158 5.25 -10.59 -6.02
N GLY A 159 5.50 -11.64 -6.78
CA GLY A 159 4.55 -12.72 -7.02
C GLY A 159 4.14 -13.46 -5.74
N LEU A 160 5.09 -13.74 -4.86
CA LEU A 160 4.83 -14.33 -3.54
C LEU A 160 3.98 -13.38 -2.66
N ALA A 161 4.28 -12.07 -2.69
CA ALA A 161 3.49 -11.07 -2.00
C ALA A 161 2.03 -11.04 -2.50
N LEU A 162 1.82 -11.00 -3.82
CA LEU A 162 0.49 -11.05 -4.43
C LEU A 162 -0.29 -12.30 -3.99
N PHE A 163 0.36 -13.45 -3.98
CA PHE A 163 -0.25 -14.70 -3.57
C PHE A 163 -0.61 -14.71 -2.08
N ALA A 164 0.29 -14.23 -1.20
CA ALA A 164 0.04 -14.13 0.22
C ALA A 164 -1.10 -13.14 0.54
N LEU A 165 -1.10 -11.98 -0.13
CA LEU A 165 -2.13 -10.96 0.00
C LEU A 165 -3.50 -11.46 -0.48
N SER A 166 -3.55 -12.17 -1.62
CA SER A 166 -4.81 -12.73 -2.12
C SER A 166 -5.44 -13.71 -1.12
N ARG A 167 -4.62 -14.50 -0.42
CA ARG A 167 -5.09 -15.36 0.67
C ARG A 167 -5.58 -14.54 1.87
N GLY A 168 -4.86 -13.48 2.25
CA GLY A 168 -5.25 -12.57 3.32
C GLY A 168 -6.60 -11.90 3.06
N PHE A 169 -6.78 -11.35 1.86
CA PHE A 169 -8.05 -10.75 1.44
C PHE A 169 -9.17 -11.80 1.33
N GLY A 170 -8.87 -13.01 0.85
CA GLY A 170 -9.82 -14.13 0.82
C GLY A 170 -10.29 -14.62 2.19
N GLN A 171 -9.51 -14.34 3.27
CA GLN A 171 -9.95 -14.60 4.65
C GLN A 171 -10.91 -13.52 5.18
N LEU A 172 -10.83 -12.31 4.67
CA LEU A 172 -11.70 -11.19 5.07
C LEU A 172 -12.95 -11.07 4.21
N PHE A 173 -12.88 -11.46 2.96
CA PHE A 173 -13.94 -11.23 1.97
C PHE A 173 -14.22 -12.47 1.15
N THR A 174 -15.51 -12.76 0.95
CA THR A 174 -15.97 -13.82 0.05
C THR A 174 -16.16 -13.31 -1.38
N GLU A 175 -16.53 -12.05 -1.52
CA GLU A 175 -16.94 -11.46 -2.78
C GLU A 175 -15.75 -10.80 -3.48
N ARG A 176 -15.35 -11.33 -4.64
CA ARG A 176 -14.24 -10.82 -5.45
C ARG A 176 -14.44 -9.36 -5.90
N GLN A 177 -15.69 -9.02 -6.24
CA GLN A 177 -16.00 -7.67 -6.71
C GLN A 177 -15.81 -6.63 -5.61
N ARG A 178 -16.20 -6.97 -4.37
CA ARG A 178 -15.99 -6.14 -3.18
C ARG A 178 -14.49 -5.92 -2.92
N VAL A 179 -13.68 -6.97 -2.98
CA VAL A 179 -12.21 -6.87 -2.84
C VAL A 179 -11.64 -5.94 -3.89
N ARG A 180 -12.00 -6.13 -5.16
CA ARG A 180 -11.54 -5.27 -6.25
C ARG A 180 -11.87 -3.80 -6.01
N ARG A 181 -13.09 -3.51 -5.53
CA ARG A 181 -13.53 -2.15 -5.20
C ARG A 181 -12.72 -1.56 -4.05
N ILE A 182 -12.50 -2.33 -2.98
CA ILE A 182 -11.69 -1.92 -1.82
C ILE A 182 -10.26 -1.58 -2.27
N LEU A 183 -9.62 -2.47 -3.02
CA LEU A 183 -8.25 -2.28 -3.49
C LEU A 183 -8.10 -1.07 -4.43
N LEU A 184 -9.08 -0.87 -5.32
CA LEU A 184 -9.11 0.29 -6.22
C LEU A 184 -9.23 1.61 -5.44
N ILE A 185 -10.11 1.67 -4.45
CA ILE A 185 -10.28 2.85 -3.61
C ILE A 185 -9.01 3.10 -2.79
N SER A 186 -8.43 2.04 -2.21
CA SER A 186 -7.19 2.13 -1.43
C SER A 186 -6.02 2.66 -2.27
N TRP A 187 -5.84 2.15 -3.47
CA TRP A 187 -4.80 2.63 -4.38
C TRP A 187 -4.99 4.10 -4.77
N ARG A 188 -6.22 4.50 -5.14
CA ARG A 188 -6.51 5.89 -5.49
C ARG A 188 -6.28 6.85 -4.33
N ALA A 189 -6.69 6.46 -3.12
CA ALA A 189 -6.51 7.26 -1.92
C ALA A 189 -5.02 7.43 -1.57
N ALA A 190 -4.22 6.37 -1.69
CA ALA A 190 -2.78 6.39 -1.49
C ALA A 190 -2.07 7.32 -2.48
N ILE A 191 -2.36 7.17 -3.79
CA ILE A 191 -1.77 8.03 -4.81
C ILE A 191 -2.16 9.50 -4.62
N LEU A 192 -3.41 9.77 -4.26
CA LEU A 192 -3.86 11.15 -4.05
C LEU A 192 -3.08 11.82 -2.91
N VAL A 193 -2.94 11.17 -1.76
CA VAL A 193 -2.19 11.74 -0.63
C VAL A 193 -0.71 11.89 -0.94
N TYR A 194 -0.12 10.92 -1.68
CA TYR A 194 1.25 11.01 -2.15
C TYR A 194 1.46 12.21 -3.09
N LEU A 195 0.59 12.40 -4.09
CA LEU A 195 0.66 13.53 -5.01
C LEU A 195 0.52 14.88 -4.28
N CYS A 196 -0.43 14.97 -3.34
CA CYS A 196 -0.60 16.18 -2.53
C CYS A 196 0.68 16.51 -1.74
N SER A 197 1.35 15.49 -1.21
CA SER A 197 2.61 15.66 -0.48
C SER A 197 3.76 16.03 -1.41
N ALA A 198 3.87 15.37 -2.56
CA ALA A 198 4.92 15.58 -3.55
C ALA A 198 4.93 17.01 -4.13
N VAL A 199 3.74 17.62 -4.32
CA VAL A 199 3.62 19.01 -4.82
C VAL A 199 4.30 20.03 -3.90
N LEU A 200 4.39 19.74 -2.60
CA LEU A 200 5.03 20.64 -1.63
C LEU A 200 6.54 20.41 -1.50
N ASN A 201 7.08 19.41 -2.19
CA ASN A 201 8.52 19.12 -2.13
C ASN A 201 9.33 20.21 -2.85
N PRO A 202 10.34 20.80 -2.19
CA PRO A 202 11.18 21.83 -2.79
C PRO A 202 12.15 21.33 -3.85
N GLY A 203 12.36 20.01 -4.02
CA GLY A 203 13.23 19.41 -5.05
C GLY A 203 12.76 19.60 -6.49
N GLY A 204 11.58 20.17 -6.67
CA GLY A 204 11.07 20.54 -8.00
C GLY A 204 10.12 19.50 -8.61
N ARG A 205 9.15 20.01 -9.39
CA ARG A 205 8.08 19.19 -10.00
C ARG A 205 8.60 18.18 -11.03
N GLY A 206 9.74 18.46 -11.67
CA GLY A 206 10.34 17.61 -12.69
C GLY A 206 10.95 16.32 -12.12
N GLU A 207 11.68 16.41 -11.03
CA GLU A 207 12.27 15.25 -10.36
C GLU A 207 11.20 14.33 -9.79
N ILE A 208 10.14 14.90 -9.21
CA ILE A 208 9.02 14.14 -8.63
C ILE A 208 8.29 13.31 -9.71
N ALA A 209 7.99 13.96 -10.86
CA ALA A 209 7.25 13.30 -11.92
C ALA A 209 8.04 12.19 -12.62
N LEU A 210 9.37 12.35 -12.72
CA LEU A 210 10.21 11.43 -13.49
C LEU A 210 10.77 10.28 -12.64
N SER A 211 11.06 10.50 -11.37
CA SER A 211 11.74 9.49 -10.55
C SER A 211 10.82 8.76 -9.57
N SER A 212 10.02 9.47 -8.81
CA SER A 212 9.32 8.90 -7.66
C SER A 212 7.90 8.43 -7.99
N LEU A 213 7.15 9.19 -8.80
CA LEU A 213 5.77 8.86 -9.14
C LEU A 213 5.62 7.52 -9.87
N PRO A 214 6.47 7.20 -10.89
CA PRO A 214 6.39 5.91 -11.56
C PRO A 214 6.65 4.74 -10.60
N ILE A 215 7.61 4.88 -9.68
CA ILE A 215 7.98 3.82 -8.74
C ILE A 215 6.80 3.50 -7.82
N VAL A 216 6.23 4.50 -7.15
CA VAL A 216 5.10 4.31 -6.23
C VAL A 216 3.87 3.80 -6.98
N THR A 217 3.55 4.40 -8.15
CA THR A 217 2.37 4.03 -8.92
C THR A 217 2.46 2.60 -9.43
N ILE A 218 3.60 2.21 -10.01
CA ILE A 218 3.80 0.87 -10.60
C ILE A 218 3.90 -0.18 -9.49
N SER A 219 4.61 0.10 -8.39
CA SER A 219 4.75 -0.82 -7.29
C SER A 219 3.39 -1.15 -6.67
N ASP A 220 2.60 -0.14 -6.35
CA ASP A 220 1.29 -0.34 -5.72
C ASP A 220 0.21 -0.78 -6.71
N PHE A 221 0.45 -0.68 -8.01
CA PHE A 221 -0.46 -1.20 -9.04
C PHE A 221 -0.73 -2.71 -8.89
N GLY A 222 0.18 -3.42 -8.24
CA GLY A 222 -0.02 -4.83 -7.85
C GLY A 222 -1.27 -5.09 -7.05
N LEU A 223 -1.82 -4.11 -6.34
CA LEU A 223 -3.11 -4.23 -5.65
C LEU A 223 -4.23 -4.70 -6.59
N PHE A 224 -4.21 -4.30 -7.86
CA PHE A 224 -5.20 -4.77 -8.85
C PHE A 224 -5.09 -6.26 -9.12
N PHE A 225 -3.86 -6.78 -9.15
CA PHE A 225 -3.61 -8.19 -9.42
C PHE A 225 -3.99 -9.09 -8.25
N VAL A 226 -3.99 -8.59 -7.01
CA VAL A 226 -4.45 -9.36 -5.84
C VAL A 226 -5.83 -9.96 -6.07
N SER A 227 -6.76 -9.18 -6.67
CA SER A 227 -8.12 -9.65 -6.96
C SER A 227 -8.18 -10.79 -7.99
N LEU A 228 -7.15 -10.93 -8.85
CA LEU A 228 -7.09 -12.00 -9.86
C LEU A 228 -6.74 -13.35 -9.25
N PHE A 229 -5.93 -13.35 -8.19
CA PHE A 229 -5.46 -14.55 -7.50
C PHE A 229 -6.35 -14.97 -6.33
N LEU A 230 -7.48 -14.32 -6.10
CA LEU A 230 -8.43 -14.72 -5.06
C LEU A 230 -8.91 -16.16 -5.29
N PRO A 231 -8.89 -17.01 -4.26
CA PRO A 231 -9.38 -18.36 -4.36
C PRO A 231 -10.87 -18.35 -4.74
N ARG A 232 -11.26 -19.20 -5.69
CA ARG A 232 -12.65 -19.28 -6.19
C ARG A 232 -13.68 -19.66 -5.12
N ARG A 233 -13.21 -20.34 -4.06
CA ARG A 233 -13.99 -20.64 -2.86
C ARG A 233 -13.29 -19.97 -1.67
N ALA A 234 -13.57 -18.70 -1.47
CA ALA A 234 -13.21 -18.06 -0.22
C ALA A 234 -14.11 -18.64 0.86
N SER A 235 -13.53 -19.46 1.74
CA SER A 235 -14.22 -19.98 2.90
C SER A 235 -14.27 -18.89 3.96
N ALA A 236 -15.11 -17.88 3.74
CA ALA A 236 -15.41 -16.93 4.79
C ALA A 236 -16.30 -17.67 5.79
N ALA A 237 -15.75 -18.00 6.93
CA ALA A 237 -16.49 -18.43 8.10
C ALA A 237 -17.25 -17.21 8.65
N GLY A 238 -18.43 -16.96 8.13
CA GLY A 238 -19.30 -15.89 8.60
C GLY A 238 -19.53 -14.76 7.57
N GLU A 239 -20.69 -14.16 7.69
CA GLU A 239 -21.06 -12.96 6.94
C GLU A 239 -20.13 -11.81 7.33
N VAL A 240 -19.31 -11.36 6.38
CA VAL A 240 -18.32 -10.32 6.67
C VAL A 240 -19.05 -9.01 6.94
N ALA A 241 -18.92 -8.51 8.16
CA ALA A 241 -19.49 -7.23 8.57
C ALA A 241 -19.15 -6.13 7.58
N LYS A 242 -20.13 -5.29 7.26
CA LYS A 242 -19.94 -4.10 6.44
C LYS A 242 -19.08 -3.09 7.20
N LEU A 243 -18.38 -2.26 6.45
CA LEU A 243 -17.61 -1.16 7.04
C LEU A 243 -18.55 0.00 7.34
N ASP A 244 -18.84 0.20 8.60
CA ASP A 244 -19.63 1.34 9.07
C ASP A 244 -18.77 2.60 9.14
N ARG A 245 -19.44 3.76 9.12
CA ARG A 245 -18.77 5.03 9.25
C ARG A 245 -18.10 5.19 10.61
N SER A 246 -16.80 5.46 10.60
CA SER A 246 -16.00 5.61 11.80
C SER A 246 -15.27 6.96 11.82
N PHE A 247 -15.76 7.87 12.67
CA PHE A 247 -15.14 9.19 12.83
C PHE A 247 -13.72 9.10 13.42
N ALA A 248 -13.42 8.07 14.20
CA ALA A 248 -12.08 7.84 14.73
C ALA A 248 -11.07 7.57 13.62
N TRP A 249 -11.37 6.69 12.69
CA TRP A 249 -10.51 6.41 11.53
C TRP A 249 -10.37 7.63 10.63
N ILE A 250 -11.48 8.35 10.36
CA ILE A 250 -11.48 9.54 9.50
C ILE A 250 -10.64 10.65 10.14
N GLY A 251 -10.86 10.94 11.42
CA GLY A 251 -10.13 11.99 12.14
C GLY A 251 -8.63 11.69 12.25
N THR A 252 -8.26 10.48 12.67
CA THR A 252 -6.84 10.07 12.75
C THR A 252 -6.15 10.14 11.39
N SER A 253 -6.80 9.62 10.35
CA SER A 253 -6.24 9.67 9.00
C SER A 253 -6.09 11.10 8.48
N ALA A 254 -7.06 11.98 8.74
CA ALA A 254 -6.98 13.39 8.33
C ALA A 254 -5.81 14.10 9.00
N VAL A 255 -5.62 13.93 10.32
CA VAL A 255 -4.48 14.50 11.04
C VAL A 255 -3.15 13.97 10.49
N CYS A 256 -3.04 12.66 10.31
CA CYS A 256 -1.83 12.06 9.76
C CYS A 256 -1.56 12.51 8.30
N ALA A 257 -2.60 12.66 7.47
CA ALA A 257 -2.47 13.16 6.11
C ALA A 257 -1.99 14.63 6.10
N LEU A 258 -2.51 15.47 6.96
CA LEU A 258 -2.03 16.85 7.08
C LEU A 258 -0.55 16.89 7.50
N LEU A 259 -0.16 16.11 8.51
CA LEU A 259 1.25 16.01 8.91
C LEU A 259 2.13 15.48 7.78
N PHE A 260 1.69 14.45 7.09
CA PHE A 260 2.42 13.88 5.96
C PHE A 260 2.60 14.90 4.83
N ILE A 261 1.55 15.59 4.44
CA ILE A 261 1.57 16.56 3.35
C ILE A 261 2.39 17.81 3.72
N PHE A 262 2.15 18.41 4.90
CA PHE A 262 2.75 19.69 5.23
C PHE A 262 4.11 19.60 5.91
N VAL A 263 4.43 18.50 6.58
CA VAL A 263 5.71 18.30 7.25
C VAL A 263 6.65 17.49 6.37
N LEU A 264 6.29 16.26 6.02
CA LEU A 264 7.12 15.42 5.17
C LEU A 264 7.15 15.86 3.71
N GLY A 265 6.04 16.42 3.18
CA GLY A 265 6.04 16.98 1.84
C GLY A 265 7.07 18.09 1.67
N ARG A 266 7.27 18.95 2.67
CA ARG A 266 8.32 19.98 2.65
C ARG A 266 9.71 19.43 2.96
N GLY A 267 9.78 18.27 3.57
CA GLY A 267 11.01 17.63 4.00
C GLY A 267 11.57 18.16 5.32
N LEU A 268 12.06 17.23 6.12
CA LEU A 268 12.70 17.48 7.41
C LEU A 268 14.22 17.38 7.25
N MET A 269 14.95 18.40 7.70
CA MET A 269 16.41 18.33 7.78
C MET A 269 16.78 17.53 9.03
N LEU A 270 17.50 16.44 8.83
CA LEU A 270 18.04 15.60 9.89
C LEU A 270 19.56 15.67 9.89
N SER A 271 20.16 15.75 11.07
CA SER A 271 21.61 15.72 11.27
C SER A 271 21.95 14.78 12.40
N ARG A 272 23.15 14.21 12.32
CA ARG A 272 23.72 13.32 13.32
C ARG A 272 24.33 14.14 14.46
#